data_cbbdbcb25555be6b5a53edba1621f4d6
#
_entry.id   cbbdbcb25555be6b5a53edba1621f4d6
#
_cell.length_a   1.000
_cell.length_b   1.000
_cell.length_c   1.000
_cell.angle_alpha   90.00
_cell.angle_beta   90.00
_cell.angle_gamma   90.00
#
_symmetry.space_group_name_H-M   'P 1'
#
loop_
_entity.id
_entity.type
_entity.pdbx_description
1 polymer ?
#
loop_
_entity_poly.entity_id
_entity_poly.type
_entity_poly.pdbx_seq_one_letter_code
_entity_poly.pdbx_strand_id
1 'polypeptide(L)'
;EDEDAYQNLFGDTIEPWHNCYGDLSNDDKNKQTIETVAIPSTVNQLEIATFSGMKKLKSVVIPEQTASVPAYTFAKCSALSKVTFSKNMNEIDSTAFVKSNQVKTFSCPKANKTFAVKKGMLTTRSGKTLVLVPNKMKKLTIPSSVKEIKANALNGSQATSIVIPKSVKKIGAKALESKKITKVSLSSKNKTYKMANNCIYRKSNGTLTAVLVKTKKITIPSKVKVIDDTVSVMGKIGTKNQVH
;
A
#
# COMPACT_ATOMS: atom_id res chain seq x y z
N GLU A 1 5.37 12.31 -9.71
CA GLU A 1 5.41 11.04 -10.52
C GLU A 1 4.10 10.26 -10.37
N ASP A 2 3.49 10.16 -9.17
CA ASP A 2 2.20 9.46 -9.00
C ASP A 2 1.00 10.30 -9.46
N GLU A 3 1.15 11.61 -9.49
CA GLU A 3 0.10 12.52 -9.95
C GLU A 3 0.00 12.53 -11.48
N ASP A 4 1.16 12.44 -12.15
CA ASP A 4 1.26 12.30 -13.60
C ASP A 4 0.75 10.93 -14.07
N ALA A 5 1.02 9.85 -13.32
CA ALA A 5 0.50 8.52 -13.61
C ALA A 5 -1.03 8.46 -13.48
N TYR A 6 -1.59 9.16 -12.48
CA TYR A 6 -3.04 9.25 -12.28
C TYR A 6 -3.70 10.06 -13.40
N GLN A 7 -3.11 11.21 -13.79
CA GLN A 7 -3.62 12.03 -14.89
C GLN A 7 -3.43 11.37 -16.26
N ASN A 8 -2.32 10.67 -16.48
CA ASN A 8 -2.08 9.93 -17.73
C ASN A 8 -3.00 8.72 -17.90
N LEU A 9 -3.45 8.07 -16.82
CA LEU A 9 -4.38 6.94 -16.88
C LEU A 9 -5.84 7.37 -17.05
N PHE A 10 -6.23 8.52 -16.50
CA PHE A 10 -7.65 8.86 -16.39
C PHE A 10 -8.04 10.16 -17.11
N GLY A 11 -7.07 10.96 -17.62
CA GLY A 11 -7.34 12.24 -18.25
C GLY A 11 -8.33 13.09 -17.43
N ASP A 12 -8.70 14.25 -17.91
CA ASP A 12 -9.68 15.11 -17.23
C ASP A 12 -11.14 14.57 -17.31
N THR A 13 -11.37 13.37 -17.87
CA THR A 13 -12.70 12.97 -18.35
C THR A 13 -13.33 11.73 -17.73
N ILE A 14 -12.64 10.98 -16.83
CA ILE A 14 -13.19 9.73 -16.31
C ILE A 14 -13.23 9.73 -14.78
N GLU A 15 -14.10 10.53 -14.20
CA GLU A 15 -14.64 10.30 -12.87
C GLU A 15 -15.96 9.54 -13.02
N PRO A 16 -16.16 8.36 -12.38
CA PRO A 16 -17.40 7.58 -12.52
C PRO A 16 -18.68 8.34 -12.15
N TRP A 17 -18.53 9.40 -11.35
CA TRP A 17 -19.63 10.29 -10.97
C TRP A 17 -20.06 11.25 -12.09
N HIS A 18 -19.27 11.41 -13.13
CA HIS A 18 -19.61 12.27 -14.28
C HIS A 18 -20.87 11.80 -15.01
N ASN A 19 -21.07 10.48 -15.07
CA ASN A 19 -22.19 9.90 -15.81
C ASN A 19 -23.49 9.82 -15.01
N CYS A 20 -23.45 10.00 -13.67
CA CYS A 20 -24.64 9.84 -12.84
C CYS A 20 -25.38 11.15 -12.53
N TYR A 21 -24.74 12.31 -12.64
CA TYR A 21 -25.30 13.58 -12.17
C TYR A 21 -25.05 14.80 -13.06
N GLY A 22 -24.65 14.65 -14.34
CA GLY A 22 -24.39 15.78 -15.27
C GLY A 22 -23.21 16.63 -14.77
N ASP A 23 -22.42 17.12 -15.69
CA ASP A 23 -21.30 18.07 -15.58
C ASP A 23 -20.77 18.38 -14.15
N LEU A 24 -20.12 17.39 -13.54
CA LEU A 24 -19.37 17.57 -12.30
C LEU A 24 -17.89 17.65 -12.69
N SER A 25 -17.38 18.88 -12.82
CA SER A 25 -15.94 19.14 -13.04
C SER A 25 -15.10 18.46 -11.95
N ASN A 26 -13.83 18.15 -12.23
CA ASN A 26 -12.87 17.53 -11.30
C ASN A 26 -12.73 18.26 -9.95
N ASP A 27 -13.31 19.43 -9.82
CA ASP A 27 -13.36 20.28 -8.61
C ASP A 27 -14.70 20.17 -7.89
N ASP A 28 -15.38 19.00 -7.96
CA ASP A 28 -16.67 18.82 -7.30
C ASP A 28 -16.53 18.97 -5.78
N LYS A 29 -16.78 20.21 -5.35
CA LYS A 29 -16.80 20.57 -3.92
C LYS A 29 -17.79 19.71 -3.13
N ASN A 30 -18.86 19.21 -3.77
CA ASN A 30 -19.87 18.38 -3.12
C ASN A 30 -19.32 17.00 -2.79
N LYS A 31 -18.60 16.35 -3.72
CA LYS A 31 -17.93 15.08 -3.48
C LYS A 31 -16.96 15.16 -2.29
N GLN A 32 -16.26 16.27 -2.17
CA GLN A 32 -15.29 16.49 -1.09
C GLN A 32 -15.93 16.67 0.29
N THR A 33 -17.23 16.97 0.38
CA THR A 33 -17.98 17.17 1.64
C THR A 33 -18.62 15.89 2.16
N ILE A 34 -18.69 14.81 1.36
CA ILE A 34 -19.32 13.55 1.72
C ILE A 34 -18.53 12.88 2.85
N GLU A 35 -19.21 12.65 3.98
CA GLU A 35 -18.62 12.02 5.17
C GLU A 35 -18.90 10.51 5.26
N THR A 36 -20.00 10.07 4.66
CA THR A 36 -20.44 8.67 4.69
C THR A 36 -20.99 8.26 3.34
N VAL A 37 -20.71 7.02 2.96
CA VAL A 37 -21.28 6.39 1.76
C VAL A 37 -21.91 5.09 2.19
N ALA A 38 -23.22 4.94 1.92
CA ALA A 38 -23.93 3.68 2.05
C ALA A 38 -23.97 2.99 0.69
N ILE A 39 -23.17 1.94 0.53
CA ILE A 39 -23.13 1.17 -0.72
C ILE A 39 -24.15 0.02 -0.58
N PRO A 40 -25.20 -0.06 -1.42
CA PRO A 40 -26.20 -1.12 -1.35
C PRO A 40 -25.58 -2.52 -1.46
N SER A 41 -26.16 -3.49 -0.77
CA SER A 41 -25.68 -4.89 -0.82
C SER A 41 -25.79 -5.54 -2.21
N THR A 42 -26.59 -4.98 -3.09
CA THR A 42 -26.74 -5.41 -4.49
C THR A 42 -25.56 -5.02 -5.39
N VAL A 43 -24.70 -4.08 -4.94
CA VAL A 43 -23.52 -3.67 -5.71
C VAL A 43 -22.51 -4.82 -5.72
N ASN A 44 -22.27 -5.36 -6.90
CA ASN A 44 -21.37 -6.50 -7.12
C ASN A 44 -20.02 -6.08 -7.73
N GLN A 45 -19.93 -4.88 -8.29
CA GLN A 45 -18.74 -4.35 -8.93
C GLN A 45 -18.50 -2.89 -8.53
N LEU A 46 -17.26 -2.55 -8.29
CA LEU A 46 -16.76 -1.18 -8.20
C LEU A 46 -15.87 -0.91 -9.40
N GLU A 47 -15.91 0.31 -9.90
CA GLU A 47 -15.02 0.76 -10.96
C GLU A 47 -13.77 1.42 -10.40
N ILE A 48 -12.77 1.60 -11.25
CA ILE A 48 -11.54 2.32 -10.93
C ILE A 48 -11.91 3.72 -10.44
N ALA A 49 -11.25 4.17 -9.36
CA ALA A 49 -11.41 5.51 -8.78
C ALA A 49 -12.82 5.90 -8.30
N THR A 50 -13.76 4.95 -8.16
CA THR A 50 -15.19 5.20 -7.81
C THR A 50 -15.36 6.22 -6.67
N PHE A 51 -14.60 6.13 -5.59
CA PHE A 51 -14.69 7.01 -4.42
C PHE A 51 -13.46 7.90 -4.24
N SER A 52 -12.63 8.03 -5.28
CA SER A 52 -11.43 8.85 -5.25
C SER A 52 -11.76 10.31 -4.92
N GLY A 53 -10.96 10.95 -4.08
CA GLY A 53 -11.09 12.37 -3.73
C GLY A 53 -12.17 12.70 -2.70
N MET A 54 -12.86 11.72 -2.11
CA MET A 54 -13.81 11.94 -1.01
C MET A 54 -13.07 12.32 0.28
N LYS A 55 -12.68 13.58 0.40
CA LYS A 55 -11.76 14.06 1.45
C LYS A 55 -12.31 13.91 2.86
N LYS A 56 -13.63 13.95 3.06
CA LYS A 56 -14.29 13.84 4.38
C LYS A 56 -14.84 12.44 4.67
N LEU A 57 -14.78 11.50 3.74
CA LEU A 57 -15.21 10.11 3.96
C LEU A 57 -14.42 9.49 5.12
N LYS A 58 -15.09 9.09 6.20
CA LYS A 58 -14.46 8.60 7.44
C LYS A 58 -14.29 7.08 7.47
N SER A 59 -15.25 6.36 6.90
CA SER A 59 -15.24 4.90 6.87
C SER A 59 -16.03 4.38 5.68
N VAL A 60 -15.69 3.17 5.26
CA VAL A 60 -16.40 2.46 4.19
C VAL A 60 -16.59 0.99 4.55
N VAL A 61 -17.73 0.44 4.17
CA VAL A 61 -18.02 -1.00 4.21
C VAL A 61 -18.21 -1.46 2.77
N ILE A 62 -17.32 -2.37 2.33
CA ILE A 62 -17.43 -2.97 0.99
C ILE A 62 -18.60 -3.98 1.01
N PRO A 63 -19.57 -3.88 0.07
CA PRO A 63 -20.75 -4.73 0.06
C PRO A 63 -20.41 -6.21 -0.12
N GLU A 64 -21.30 -7.06 0.38
CA GLU A 64 -21.08 -8.50 0.37
C GLU A 64 -20.88 -9.10 -1.03
N GLN A 65 -21.59 -8.59 -2.02
CA GLN A 65 -21.52 -9.05 -3.40
C GLN A 65 -20.26 -8.57 -4.14
N THR A 66 -19.56 -7.55 -3.61
CA THR A 66 -18.36 -7.01 -4.24
C THR A 66 -17.15 -7.90 -3.96
N ALA A 67 -16.58 -8.45 -5.04
CA ALA A 67 -15.44 -9.38 -4.97
C ALA A 67 -14.08 -8.68 -5.07
N SER A 68 -14.00 -7.49 -5.67
CA SER A 68 -12.75 -6.78 -5.89
C SER A 68 -12.80 -5.31 -5.47
N VAL A 69 -11.64 -4.77 -5.09
CA VAL A 69 -11.41 -3.33 -4.90
C VAL A 69 -10.39 -2.89 -5.94
N PRO A 70 -10.82 -2.22 -7.03
CA PRO A 70 -9.95 -1.81 -8.12
C PRO A 70 -8.94 -0.72 -7.75
N ALA A 71 -8.08 -0.39 -8.72
CA ALA A 71 -7.10 0.67 -8.60
C ALA A 71 -7.77 2.01 -8.23
N TYR A 72 -7.12 2.79 -7.38
CA TYR A 72 -7.50 4.15 -6.98
C TYR A 72 -8.91 4.29 -6.37
N THR A 73 -9.64 3.20 -6.12
CA THR A 73 -11.04 3.25 -5.63
C THR A 73 -11.25 4.23 -4.48
N PHE A 74 -10.33 4.28 -3.53
CA PHE A 74 -10.36 5.20 -2.39
C PHE A 74 -9.10 6.08 -2.34
N ALA A 75 -8.56 6.47 -3.50
CA ALA A 75 -7.42 7.36 -3.54
C ALA A 75 -7.79 8.76 -3.05
N LYS A 76 -6.83 9.48 -2.44
CA LYS A 76 -7.02 10.87 -1.95
C LYS A 76 -8.17 11.05 -0.93
N CYS A 77 -8.69 9.98 -0.32
CA CYS A 77 -9.68 10.02 0.76
C CYS A 77 -8.99 10.37 2.09
N SER A 78 -8.69 11.66 2.30
CA SER A 78 -7.78 12.10 3.36
C SER A 78 -8.30 11.88 4.79
N ALA A 79 -9.61 11.75 5.00
CA ALA A 79 -10.21 11.45 6.31
C ALA A 79 -10.47 9.95 6.51
N LEU A 80 -10.37 9.12 5.47
CA LEU A 80 -10.69 7.70 5.54
C LEU A 80 -9.79 6.98 6.54
N SER A 81 -10.39 6.47 7.61
CA SER A 81 -9.65 5.84 8.71
C SER A 81 -9.94 4.34 8.85
N LYS A 82 -11.12 3.88 8.45
CA LYS A 82 -11.56 2.49 8.60
C LYS A 82 -12.14 1.94 7.31
N VAL A 83 -11.67 0.76 6.91
CA VAL A 83 -12.18 0.01 5.76
C VAL A 83 -12.58 -1.38 6.23
N THR A 84 -13.85 -1.76 5.98
CA THR A 84 -14.37 -3.10 6.24
C THR A 84 -14.56 -3.82 4.92
N PHE A 85 -13.81 -4.89 4.73
CA PHE A 85 -13.87 -5.71 3.53
C PHE A 85 -15.03 -6.69 3.57
N SER A 86 -15.51 -7.11 2.40
CA SER A 86 -16.61 -8.07 2.28
C SER A 86 -16.15 -9.51 2.56
N LYS A 87 -17.10 -10.40 2.84
CA LYS A 87 -16.79 -11.83 2.99
C LYS A 87 -16.39 -12.49 1.67
N ASN A 88 -16.83 -11.93 0.53
CA ASN A 88 -16.58 -12.47 -0.80
C ASN A 88 -15.39 -11.81 -1.50
N MET A 89 -14.81 -10.76 -0.91
CA MET A 89 -13.65 -10.08 -1.52
C MET A 89 -12.48 -11.05 -1.69
N ASN A 90 -11.96 -11.12 -2.90
CA ASN A 90 -10.84 -11.99 -3.27
C ASN A 90 -9.72 -11.25 -4.01
N GLU A 91 -9.93 -9.97 -4.36
CA GLU A 91 -8.96 -9.15 -5.03
C GLU A 91 -8.92 -7.72 -4.49
N ILE A 92 -7.74 -7.13 -4.44
CA ILE A 92 -7.52 -5.73 -4.11
C ILE A 92 -6.28 -5.22 -4.85
N ASP A 93 -6.44 -4.06 -5.49
CA ASP A 93 -5.32 -3.36 -6.10
C ASP A 93 -4.47 -2.64 -5.04
N SER A 94 -3.16 -2.64 -5.21
CA SER A 94 -2.21 -2.01 -4.28
C SER A 94 -2.31 -0.48 -4.25
N THR A 95 -2.89 0.15 -5.27
CA THR A 95 -3.11 1.60 -5.37
C THR A 95 -4.47 2.03 -4.82
N ALA A 96 -5.31 1.09 -4.39
CA ALA A 96 -6.68 1.39 -3.96
C ALA A 96 -6.79 2.50 -2.90
N PHE A 97 -5.78 2.68 -2.05
CA PHE A 97 -5.74 3.70 -0.97
C PHE A 97 -4.60 4.71 -1.12
N VAL A 98 -4.05 4.89 -2.32
CA VAL A 98 -2.95 5.84 -2.52
C VAL A 98 -3.35 7.25 -2.08
N LYS A 99 -2.43 7.95 -1.38
CA LYS A 99 -2.68 9.28 -0.76
C LYS A 99 -3.80 9.33 0.30
N SER A 100 -4.38 8.19 0.72
CA SER A 100 -5.36 8.11 1.83
C SER A 100 -4.65 7.82 3.14
N ASN A 101 -3.86 8.80 3.61
CA ASN A 101 -2.86 8.65 4.66
C ASN A 101 -3.43 8.42 6.08
N GLN A 102 -4.74 8.54 6.26
CA GLN A 102 -5.41 8.30 7.55
C GLN A 102 -5.93 6.88 7.71
N VAL A 103 -5.89 6.03 6.68
CA VAL A 103 -6.30 4.62 6.79
C VAL A 103 -5.50 3.94 7.89
N LYS A 104 -6.19 3.61 8.98
CA LYS A 104 -5.62 3.05 10.21
C LYS A 104 -6.04 1.60 10.41
N THR A 105 -7.28 1.27 10.07
CA THR A 105 -7.89 0.00 10.44
C THR A 105 -8.46 -0.69 9.21
N PHE A 106 -7.96 -1.89 8.95
CA PHE A 106 -8.61 -2.87 8.09
C PHE A 106 -9.40 -3.86 8.94
N SER A 107 -10.61 -4.17 8.50
CA SER A 107 -11.47 -5.21 9.07
C SER A 107 -11.85 -6.19 7.97
N CYS A 108 -11.72 -7.48 8.24
CA CYS A 108 -12.04 -8.55 7.29
C CYS A 108 -12.82 -9.63 8.03
N PRO A 109 -14.02 -10.01 7.55
CA PRO A 109 -14.85 -11.04 8.20
C PRO A 109 -14.12 -12.36 8.31
N LYS A 110 -14.36 -13.11 9.39
CA LYS A 110 -13.82 -14.47 9.54
C LYS A 110 -14.28 -15.41 8.42
N ALA A 111 -15.47 -15.16 7.84
CA ALA A 111 -16.00 -15.91 6.72
C ALA A 111 -15.31 -15.66 5.38
N ASN A 112 -14.51 -14.58 5.24
CA ASN A 112 -13.74 -14.36 4.02
C ASN A 112 -12.70 -15.48 3.86
N LYS A 113 -12.70 -16.17 2.71
CA LYS A 113 -11.84 -17.34 2.46
C LYS A 113 -10.48 -16.96 1.86
N THR A 114 -10.33 -15.76 1.33
CA THR A 114 -9.11 -15.30 0.66
C THR A 114 -8.22 -14.48 1.57
N PHE A 115 -8.82 -13.56 2.35
CA PHE A 115 -8.09 -12.59 3.16
C PHE A 115 -8.36 -12.70 4.65
N ALA A 116 -7.42 -12.22 5.43
CA ALA A 116 -7.52 -12.02 6.86
C ALA A 116 -6.72 -10.78 7.28
N VAL A 117 -7.06 -10.21 8.42
CA VAL A 117 -6.24 -9.17 9.04
C VAL A 117 -5.39 -9.79 10.14
N LYS A 118 -4.07 -9.65 10.04
CA LYS A 118 -3.10 -10.11 11.05
C LYS A 118 -2.20 -8.96 11.47
N LYS A 119 -2.12 -8.69 12.76
CA LYS A 119 -1.40 -7.51 13.31
C LYS A 119 -1.79 -6.20 12.62
N GLY A 120 -3.08 -6.04 12.28
CA GLY A 120 -3.61 -4.86 11.58
C GLY A 120 -3.35 -4.81 10.07
N MET A 121 -2.56 -5.72 9.52
CA MET A 121 -2.23 -5.77 8.09
C MET A 121 -3.09 -6.77 7.34
N LEU A 122 -3.43 -6.48 6.09
CA LEU A 122 -4.14 -7.40 5.21
C LEU A 122 -3.19 -8.49 4.73
N THR A 123 -3.54 -9.73 4.99
CA THR A 123 -2.82 -10.93 4.55
C THR A 123 -3.75 -11.87 3.80
N THR A 124 -3.19 -12.83 3.08
CA THR A 124 -3.99 -14.00 2.68
C THR A 124 -4.57 -14.69 3.91
N ARG A 125 -5.67 -15.45 3.75
CA ARG A 125 -6.32 -16.20 4.85
C ARG A 125 -5.34 -17.12 5.58
N SER A 126 -4.44 -17.75 4.85
CA SER A 126 -3.37 -18.58 5.44
C SER A 126 -2.34 -17.77 6.26
N GLY A 127 -2.31 -16.44 6.12
CA GLY A 127 -1.33 -15.57 6.73
C GLY A 127 0.08 -15.69 6.15
N LYS A 128 0.22 -16.37 5.00
CA LYS A 128 1.53 -16.60 4.37
C LYS A 128 1.99 -15.46 3.47
N THR A 129 1.05 -14.64 2.96
CA THR A 129 1.38 -13.49 2.11
C THR A 129 0.86 -12.21 2.75
N LEU A 130 1.72 -11.22 2.91
CA LEU A 130 1.33 -9.84 3.21
C LEU A 130 0.84 -9.19 1.91
N VAL A 131 -0.40 -8.72 1.90
CA VAL A 131 -1.04 -8.14 0.71
C VAL A 131 -0.95 -6.63 0.73
N LEU A 132 -1.34 -5.98 1.84
CA LEU A 132 -1.37 -4.53 1.96
C LEU A 132 -1.28 -4.10 3.43
N VAL A 133 -0.70 -2.95 3.68
CA VAL A 133 -0.65 -2.34 5.03
C VAL A 133 -1.54 -1.09 5.10
N PRO A 134 -2.17 -0.83 6.26
CA PRO A 134 -2.87 0.43 6.46
C PRO A 134 -1.90 1.62 6.41
N ASN A 135 -2.24 2.65 5.63
CA ASN A 135 -1.32 3.76 5.34
C ASN A 135 -0.82 4.49 6.61
N LYS A 136 -1.69 4.65 7.62
CA LYS A 136 -1.33 5.37 8.87
C LYS A 136 -0.45 4.58 9.82
N MET A 137 -0.28 3.27 9.61
CA MET A 137 0.52 2.44 10.50
C MET A 137 1.99 2.88 10.49
N LYS A 138 2.53 3.28 11.66
CA LYS A 138 3.88 3.84 11.78
C LYS A 138 4.99 2.81 11.96
N LYS A 139 4.67 1.70 12.63
CA LYS A 139 5.63 0.60 12.89
C LYS A 139 5.07 -0.68 12.29
N LEU A 140 5.76 -1.24 11.33
CA LEU A 140 5.38 -2.48 10.68
C LEU A 140 6.17 -3.64 11.26
N THR A 141 5.50 -4.53 11.98
CA THR A 141 6.10 -5.80 12.40
C THR A 141 5.44 -6.92 11.59
N ILE A 142 6.10 -7.32 10.52
CA ILE A 142 5.58 -8.38 9.63
C ILE A 142 5.34 -9.65 10.45
N PRO A 143 4.14 -10.26 10.36
CA PRO A 143 3.84 -11.49 11.08
C PRO A 143 4.82 -12.61 10.75
N SER A 144 5.20 -13.40 11.76
CA SER A 144 6.16 -14.52 11.61
C SER A 144 5.66 -15.66 10.71
N SER A 145 4.35 -15.69 10.42
CA SER A 145 3.76 -16.64 9.44
C SER A 145 4.00 -16.22 7.99
N VAL A 146 4.32 -14.94 7.73
CA VAL A 146 4.46 -14.40 6.38
C VAL A 146 5.71 -14.95 5.72
N LYS A 147 5.54 -15.54 4.54
CA LYS A 147 6.60 -16.06 3.66
C LYS A 147 6.83 -15.16 2.45
N GLU A 148 5.82 -14.40 2.06
CA GLU A 148 5.85 -13.49 0.91
C GLU A 148 5.30 -12.11 1.27
N ILE A 149 5.98 -11.06 0.84
CA ILE A 149 5.46 -9.69 0.80
C ILE A 149 5.10 -9.42 -0.66
N LYS A 150 3.81 -9.16 -0.94
CA LYS A 150 3.30 -8.93 -2.30
C LYS A 150 3.93 -7.66 -2.89
N ALA A 151 4.04 -7.60 -4.22
CA ALA A 151 4.47 -6.39 -4.92
C ALA A 151 3.64 -5.17 -4.46
N ASN A 152 4.30 -4.04 -4.29
CA ASN A 152 3.71 -2.77 -3.84
C ASN A 152 2.93 -2.83 -2.50
N ALA A 153 3.17 -3.82 -1.64
CA ALA A 153 2.42 -4.02 -0.39
C ALA A 153 2.46 -2.81 0.58
N LEU A 154 3.49 -1.97 0.48
CA LEU A 154 3.65 -0.75 1.28
C LEU A 154 3.24 0.53 0.53
N ASN A 155 2.61 0.42 -0.63
CA ASN A 155 2.19 1.59 -1.40
C ASN A 155 1.34 2.55 -0.54
N GLY A 156 1.68 3.83 -0.54
CA GLY A 156 1.03 4.86 0.28
C GLY A 156 1.34 4.82 1.79
N SER A 157 2.14 3.86 2.26
CA SER A 157 2.45 3.68 3.68
C SER A 157 3.17 4.89 4.28
N GLN A 158 2.71 5.32 5.47
CA GLN A 158 3.35 6.33 6.31
C GLN A 158 4.27 5.70 7.38
N ALA A 159 4.62 4.43 7.24
CA ALA A 159 5.47 3.73 8.18
C ALA A 159 6.87 4.34 8.24
N THR A 160 7.40 4.45 9.47
CA THR A 160 8.75 4.93 9.73
C THR A 160 9.73 3.79 10.02
N SER A 161 9.18 2.61 10.35
CA SER A 161 10.01 1.43 10.60
C SER A 161 9.33 0.14 10.14
N ILE A 162 10.17 -0.83 9.75
CA ILE A 162 9.72 -2.17 9.37
C ILE A 162 10.63 -3.25 9.98
N VAL A 163 10.02 -4.31 10.49
CA VAL A 163 10.69 -5.52 10.97
C VAL A 163 10.30 -6.68 10.06
N ILE A 164 11.29 -7.26 9.39
CA ILE A 164 11.15 -8.38 8.45
C ILE A 164 11.63 -9.66 9.14
N PRO A 165 10.76 -10.65 9.38
CA PRO A 165 11.11 -11.87 10.10
C PRO A 165 11.92 -12.87 9.25
N LYS A 166 12.46 -13.87 9.91
CA LYS A 166 13.19 -14.98 9.26
C LYS A 166 12.37 -15.79 8.26
N SER A 167 11.04 -15.77 8.40
CA SER A 167 10.09 -16.53 7.58
C SER A 167 9.97 -16.02 6.14
N VAL A 168 10.28 -14.73 5.88
CA VAL A 168 10.12 -14.12 4.57
C VAL A 168 11.13 -14.71 3.59
N LYS A 169 10.59 -15.31 2.51
CA LYS A 169 11.34 -15.97 1.43
C LYS A 169 11.19 -15.26 0.08
N LYS A 170 10.16 -14.42 -0.05
CA LYS A 170 9.91 -13.63 -1.27
C LYS A 170 9.48 -12.21 -0.90
N ILE A 171 10.13 -11.25 -1.52
CA ILE A 171 9.79 -9.82 -1.49
C ILE A 171 9.51 -9.45 -2.94
N GLY A 172 8.29 -9.06 -3.23
CA GLY A 172 7.84 -8.70 -4.58
C GLY A 172 8.43 -7.37 -5.05
N ALA A 173 8.24 -7.07 -6.34
CA ALA A 173 8.71 -5.81 -6.93
C ALA A 173 8.16 -4.60 -6.17
N LYS A 174 9.03 -3.65 -5.84
CA LYS A 174 8.70 -2.42 -5.09
C LYS A 174 7.88 -2.65 -3.81
N ALA A 175 7.92 -3.86 -3.26
CA ALA A 175 7.11 -4.26 -2.10
C ALA A 175 7.39 -3.45 -0.84
N LEU A 176 8.60 -2.92 -0.68
CA LEU A 176 9.06 -2.11 0.44
C LEU A 176 9.18 -0.62 0.10
N GLU A 177 8.65 -0.19 -1.04
CA GLU A 177 8.72 1.21 -1.49
C GLU A 177 8.07 2.13 -0.46
N SER A 178 8.82 3.07 0.11
CA SER A 178 8.30 4.06 1.05
C SER A 178 9.32 5.16 1.35
N LYS A 179 8.96 6.40 1.08
CA LYS A 179 9.78 7.59 1.40
C LYS A 179 9.86 7.89 2.91
N LYS A 180 9.04 7.24 3.75
CA LYS A 180 8.95 7.50 5.20
C LYS A 180 9.76 6.54 6.06
N ILE A 181 10.13 5.37 5.56
CA ILE A 181 10.90 4.39 6.32
C ILE A 181 12.32 4.90 6.57
N THR A 182 12.69 5.01 7.84
CA THR A 182 14.03 5.40 8.29
C THR A 182 14.74 4.27 9.04
N LYS A 183 13.99 3.22 9.43
CA LYS A 183 14.53 2.09 10.17
C LYS A 183 14.03 0.77 9.58
N VAL A 184 14.97 -0.09 9.22
CA VAL A 184 14.70 -1.45 8.74
C VAL A 184 15.42 -2.44 9.63
N SER A 185 14.71 -3.49 10.06
CA SER A 185 15.28 -4.63 10.79
C SER A 185 14.96 -5.90 10.01
N LEU A 186 15.98 -6.54 9.47
CA LEU A 186 15.90 -7.85 8.86
C LEU A 186 16.48 -8.89 9.83
N SER A 187 15.73 -9.94 10.14
CA SER A 187 16.22 -11.01 11.02
C SER A 187 17.52 -11.59 10.51
N SER A 188 18.55 -11.65 11.37
CA SER A 188 19.84 -12.29 11.06
C SER A 188 19.69 -13.78 10.71
N LYS A 189 18.62 -14.42 11.21
CA LYS A 189 18.25 -15.82 10.90
C LYS A 189 17.49 -15.98 9.57
N ASN A 190 17.28 -14.88 8.80
CA ASN A 190 16.67 -15.00 7.47
C ASN A 190 17.64 -15.73 6.54
N LYS A 191 17.19 -16.84 5.95
CA LYS A 191 18.01 -17.70 5.07
C LYS A 191 18.07 -17.19 3.63
N THR A 192 17.09 -16.37 3.20
CA THR A 192 16.94 -15.92 1.81
C THR A 192 17.58 -14.56 1.57
N TYR A 193 17.41 -13.64 2.50
CA TYR A 193 17.87 -12.25 2.36
C TYR A 193 18.96 -11.90 3.37
N LYS A 194 19.80 -10.95 2.99
CA LYS A 194 20.80 -10.31 3.85
C LYS A 194 20.66 -8.80 3.72
N MET A 195 20.93 -8.10 4.81
CA MET A 195 21.05 -6.65 4.84
C MET A 195 22.50 -6.25 5.14
N ALA A 196 23.08 -5.43 4.29
CA ALA A 196 24.40 -4.82 4.47
C ALA A 196 24.41 -3.44 3.80
N ASN A 197 25.13 -2.47 4.36
CA ASN A 197 25.24 -1.09 3.84
C ASN A 197 23.86 -0.45 3.50
N ASN A 198 22.84 -0.69 4.34
CA ASN A 198 21.45 -0.27 4.09
C ASN A 198 20.80 -0.89 2.82
N CYS A 199 21.38 -1.94 2.27
CA CYS A 199 20.85 -2.68 1.12
C CYS A 199 20.35 -4.05 1.56
N ILE A 200 19.14 -4.44 1.12
CA ILE A 200 18.62 -5.80 1.24
C ILE A 200 18.82 -6.50 -0.10
N TYR A 201 19.45 -7.65 -0.10
CA TYR A 201 19.68 -8.44 -1.30
C TYR A 201 19.45 -9.93 -1.05
N ARG A 202 19.13 -10.65 -2.12
CA ARG A 202 18.95 -12.11 -2.10
C ARG A 202 20.30 -12.80 -2.03
N LYS A 203 20.48 -13.71 -1.09
CA LYS A 203 21.75 -14.42 -0.86
C LYS A 203 22.16 -15.35 -2.01
N SER A 204 21.17 -15.99 -2.66
CA SER A 204 21.42 -17.03 -3.67
C SER A 204 22.02 -16.49 -4.96
N ASN A 205 21.59 -15.32 -5.44
CA ASN A 205 21.97 -14.77 -6.73
C ASN A 205 22.47 -13.31 -6.68
N GLY A 206 22.50 -12.70 -5.50
CA GLY A 206 22.95 -11.32 -5.34
C GLY A 206 22.00 -10.26 -5.90
N THR A 207 20.72 -10.57 -6.16
CA THR A 207 19.76 -9.58 -6.64
C THR A 207 19.46 -8.57 -5.54
N LEU A 208 19.66 -7.27 -5.83
CA LEU A 208 19.28 -6.18 -4.96
C LEU A 208 17.75 -6.10 -4.86
N THR A 209 17.23 -6.06 -3.65
CA THR A 209 15.78 -6.07 -3.41
C THR A 209 15.29 -4.71 -2.89
N ALA A 210 16.06 -4.08 -2.01
CA ALA A 210 15.70 -2.79 -1.46
C ALA A 210 16.92 -2.01 -0.99
N VAL A 211 16.80 -0.67 -1.02
CA VAL A 211 17.80 0.27 -0.52
C VAL A 211 17.14 1.21 0.48
N LEU A 212 17.77 1.38 1.66
CA LEU A 212 17.38 2.40 2.63
C LEU A 212 18.27 3.64 2.46
N VAL A 213 17.70 4.69 1.89
CA VAL A 213 18.39 5.95 1.63
C VAL A 213 18.45 6.77 2.93
N LYS A 214 19.65 7.03 3.42
CA LYS A 214 19.91 7.87 4.62
C LYS A 214 20.84 9.04 4.32
N THR A 215 21.68 8.91 3.31
CA THR A 215 22.72 9.87 2.95
C THR A 215 22.76 10.05 1.45
N LYS A 216 23.47 11.08 0.98
CA LYS A 216 23.67 11.34 -0.46
C LYS A 216 24.50 10.27 -1.19
N LYS A 217 25.19 9.39 -0.44
CA LYS A 217 26.00 8.30 -1.01
C LYS A 217 25.42 6.96 -0.57
N ILE A 218 25.19 6.08 -1.52
CA ILE A 218 24.81 4.69 -1.30
C ILE A 218 26.00 3.81 -1.73
N THR A 219 26.43 2.91 -0.84
CA THR A 219 27.47 1.94 -1.14
C THR A 219 26.82 0.57 -1.32
N ILE A 220 26.75 0.11 -2.55
CA ILE A 220 26.20 -1.21 -2.87
C ILE A 220 27.19 -2.29 -2.40
N PRO A 221 26.74 -3.32 -1.65
CA PRO A 221 27.60 -4.41 -1.21
C PRO A 221 28.19 -5.20 -2.40
N SER A 222 29.45 -5.61 -2.30
CA SER A 222 30.13 -6.40 -3.35
C SER A 222 29.48 -7.73 -3.70
N LYS A 223 28.63 -8.25 -2.82
CA LYS A 223 27.82 -9.46 -3.05
C LYS A 223 26.58 -9.24 -3.93
N VAL A 224 26.21 -7.98 -4.19
CA VAL A 224 25.16 -7.65 -5.15
C VAL A 224 25.69 -7.85 -6.56
N LYS A 225 24.94 -8.60 -7.37
CA LYS A 225 25.29 -8.94 -8.75
C LYS A 225 24.27 -8.44 -9.76
N VAL A 226 23.03 -8.21 -9.33
CA VAL A 226 21.91 -7.79 -10.19
C VAL A 226 21.18 -6.63 -9.53
N ILE A 227 20.95 -5.59 -10.32
CA ILE A 227 20.11 -4.44 -9.98
C ILE A 227 19.14 -4.25 -11.14
N ASP A 228 17.85 -4.32 -10.87
CA ASP A 228 16.79 -4.16 -11.86
C ASP A 228 15.74 -3.14 -11.37
N ASP A 229 14.67 -2.94 -12.12
CA ASP A 229 13.60 -1.99 -11.83
C ASP A 229 12.66 -2.43 -10.69
N THR A 230 12.83 -3.63 -10.16
CA THR A 230 12.02 -4.17 -9.04
C THR A 230 12.47 -3.67 -7.67
N VAL A 231 13.62 -3.00 -7.60
CA VAL A 231 14.21 -2.52 -6.35
C VAL A 231 13.30 -1.52 -5.64
N SER A 232 13.05 -1.77 -4.36
CA SER A 232 12.34 -0.82 -3.49
C SER A 232 13.30 0.25 -2.99
N VAL A 233 12.88 1.53 -3.05
CA VAL A 233 13.60 2.64 -2.43
C VAL A 233 12.88 3.06 -1.16
N MET A 234 13.55 2.96 -0.03
CA MET A 234 13.05 3.36 1.28
C MET A 234 13.76 4.61 1.77
N GLY A 235 13.03 5.47 2.49
CA GLY A 235 13.58 6.69 3.05
C GLY A 235 13.79 7.80 2.02
N LYS A 236 14.34 8.89 2.50
CA LYS A 236 14.75 10.05 1.69
C LYS A 236 15.90 10.77 2.38
N ILE A 237 16.69 11.50 1.61
CA ILE A 237 17.69 12.41 2.16
C ILE A 237 16.91 13.57 2.81
N GLY A 238 17.15 13.80 4.11
CA GLY A 238 16.62 14.97 4.78
C GLY A 238 17.24 16.23 4.16
N THR A 239 16.43 17.15 3.68
CA THR A 239 16.87 18.53 3.48
C THR A 239 17.14 19.08 4.88
N LYS A 240 18.40 19.35 5.22
CA LYS A 240 18.70 20.21 6.37
C LYS A 240 18.00 21.54 6.07
N ASN A 241 17.03 21.92 6.92
CA ASN A 241 16.57 23.29 6.91
C ASN A 241 17.82 24.15 7.12
N GLN A 242 18.15 24.99 6.14
CA GLN A 242 19.08 26.08 6.39
C GLN A 242 18.38 26.99 7.38
N VAL A 243 18.82 26.92 8.63
CA VAL A 243 18.52 27.96 9.61
C VAL A 243 19.41 29.13 9.22
N HIS A 244 18.79 30.18 8.69
CA HIS A 244 19.40 31.48 8.57
C HIS A 244 19.30 32.22 9.88
#